data_b704ac100a03bc67e0d3c41dbb1225fa
#
_entry.id   b704ac100a03bc67e0d3c41dbb1225fa
#
_cell.length_a   1.000
_cell.length_b   1.000
_cell.length_c   1.000
_cell.angle_alpha   90.00
_cell.angle_beta   90.00
_cell.angle_gamma   90.00
#
_symmetry.space_group_name_H-M   'P 1'
#
loop_
_entity.id
_entity.type
_entity.pdbx_description
1 polymer ?
#
loop_
_entity_poly.entity_id
_entity_poly.type
_entity_poly.pdbx_seq_one_letter_code
_entity_poly.pdbx_strand_id
1 'polypeptide(L)'
;MIDARIRHLGELAVSAQGLGCMGMSHGYGDSDDEQSIATLNRALDLGVTLLDTADFYGSGHNEELIGRAIAGRRDEAVVATKFGFANRLGEPIVIRGDAAYVRQACEASLRRLGGDHIDLYYQHRVDPQVPIEETVGAMAELVQAGKVRHLGLSEAGAETIRRAHAVHPIAALQSEWSLWTRDLEAEVAPVCRELGIGMVPFSPLGRGFLTGRYSSVEGLAEGDVRRTQPRFADGNLDRNLAIVAKLEELATAKGVTTGQLALAWVQHRGEDVVPIPGTRRQRYLEENLAALSIELTAEDLAAIEAAAPREQIAGARYDESSLGFVNR
;
A
#
# COMPACT_ATOMS: atom_id res chain seq x y z
N MET A 1 19.95 0.96 -16.44
CA MET A 1 19.32 0.05 -15.45
C MET A 1 18.78 0.94 -14.34
N ILE A 2 17.51 0.80 -13.98
CA ILE A 2 16.96 1.48 -12.81
C ILE A 2 17.60 0.79 -11.62
N ASP A 3 18.36 1.52 -10.81
CA ASP A 3 18.98 0.98 -9.59
C ASP A 3 17.87 0.80 -8.55
N ALA A 4 17.40 -0.42 -8.40
CA ALA A 4 16.43 -0.78 -7.37
C ALA A 4 17.17 -0.81 -6.02
N ARG A 5 17.41 0.37 -5.45
CA ARG A 5 18.02 0.51 -4.11
C ARG A 5 17.31 -0.41 -3.13
N ILE A 6 18.07 -1.08 -2.27
CA ILE A 6 17.52 -1.92 -1.21
C ILE A 6 17.17 -1.03 -0.02
N ARG A 7 15.98 -1.22 0.53
CA ARG A 7 15.52 -0.68 1.82
C ARG A 7 15.13 -1.80 2.75
N HIS A 8 14.92 -1.49 4.02
CA HIS A 8 14.58 -2.47 5.03
C HIS A 8 13.25 -2.16 5.69
N LEU A 9 12.41 -3.17 5.81
CA LEU A 9 11.20 -3.19 6.62
C LEU A 9 11.51 -4.05 7.85
N GLY A 10 11.95 -3.44 8.95
CA GLY A 10 12.60 -4.17 10.02
C GLY A 10 13.83 -4.92 9.49
N GLU A 11 13.84 -6.24 9.61
CA GLU A 11 14.92 -7.10 9.09
C GLU A 11 14.69 -7.54 7.62
N LEU A 12 13.52 -7.28 7.05
CA LEU A 12 13.16 -7.69 5.70
C LEU A 12 13.75 -6.73 4.65
N ALA A 13 14.69 -7.21 3.86
CA ALA A 13 15.25 -6.45 2.74
C ALA A 13 14.30 -6.49 1.53
N VAL A 14 13.99 -5.32 0.96
CA VAL A 14 13.11 -5.17 -0.19
C VAL A 14 13.63 -4.08 -1.15
N SER A 15 13.15 -4.06 -2.39
CA SER A 15 13.37 -2.91 -3.29
C SER A 15 12.80 -1.63 -2.70
N ALA A 16 13.44 -0.47 -2.96
CA ALA A 16 13.03 0.84 -2.40
C ALA A 16 11.62 1.29 -2.81
N GLN A 17 11.03 0.63 -3.79
CA GLN A 17 9.64 0.75 -4.20
C GLN A 17 9.09 -0.63 -4.50
N GLY A 18 7.93 -0.97 -3.94
CA GLY A 18 7.18 -2.17 -4.26
C GLY A 18 6.10 -1.94 -5.31
N LEU A 19 5.32 -2.96 -5.59
CA LEU A 19 4.16 -2.92 -6.50
C LEU A 19 2.89 -3.31 -5.75
N GLY A 20 1.93 -2.37 -5.66
CA GLY A 20 0.58 -2.66 -5.17
C GLY A 20 -0.25 -3.36 -6.25
N CYS A 21 -0.73 -4.57 -5.96
CA CYS A 21 -1.40 -5.42 -6.96
C CYS A 21 -2.93 -5.34 -6.92
N MET A 22 -3.54 -4.61 -5.97
CA MET A 22 -5.00 -4.53 -5.81
C MET A 22 -5.74 -4.25 -7.12
N GLY A 23 -5.28 -3.29 -7.90
CA GLY A 23 -5.92 -2.87 -9.16
C GLY A 23 -5.92 -3.91 -10.27
N MET A 24 -5.21 -5.03 -10.09
CA MET A 24 -5.19 -6.16 -11.03
C MET A 24 -6.41 -7.09 -10.84
N SER A 25 -7.20 -6.92 -9.76
CA SER A 25 -8.36 -7.78 -9.46
C SER A 25 -9.51 -7.05 -8.79
N HIS A 26 -9.33 -5.80 -8.35
CA HIS A 26 -10.30 -5.12 -7.50
C HIS A 26 -10.21 -3.60 -7.59
N GLY A 27 -11.35 -2.94 -7.53
CA GLY A 27 -11.51 -1.53 -7.13
C GLY A 27 -11.30 -0.47 -8.21
N TYR A 28 -10.69 -0.79 -9.37
CA TYR A 28 -10.33 0.20 -10.39
C TYR A 28 -10.83 -0.18 -11.81
N GLY A 29 -12.02 -0.76 -11.89
CA GLY A 29 -12.62 -1.24 -13.14
C GLY A 29 -12.00 -2.57 -13.60
N ASP A 30 -12.33 -2.96 -14.85
CA ASP A 30 -11.93 -4.24 -15.43
C ASP A 30 -10.40 -4.38 -15.51
N SER A 31 -9.92 -5.59 -15.25
CA SER A 31 -8.52 -5.97 -15.34
C SER A 31 -8.34 -7.12 -16.32
N ASP A 32 -7.15 -7.21 -16.89
CA ASP A 32 -6.71 -8.27 -17.78
C ASP A 32 -5.58 -9.04 -17.10
N ASP A 33 -5.78 -10.35 -16.93
CA ASP A 33 -4.83 -11.23 -16.24
C ASP A 33 -3.49 -11.34 -16.98
N GLU A 34 -3.51 -11.44 -18.31
CA GLU A 34 -2.29 -11.55 -19.11
C GLU A 34 -1.46 -10.27 -19.01
N GLN A 35 -2.11 -9.11 -19.12
CA GLN A 35 -1.45 -7.81 -18.93
C GLN A 35 -0.91 -7.67 -17.51
N SER A 36 -1.65 -8.14 -16.51
CA SER A 36 -1.26 -8.08 -15.10
C SER A 36 -0.05 -8.98 -14.83
N ILE A 37 -0.04 -10.22 -15.34
CA ILE A 37 1.09 -11.14 -15.24
C ILE A 37 2.33 -10.57 -15.95
N ALA A 38 2.16 -10.01 -17.14
CA ALA A 38 3.26 -9.36 -17.86
C ALA A 38 3.84 -8.17 -17.08
N THR A 39 2.99 -7.41 -16.36
CA THR A 39 3.44 -6.29 -15.52
C THR A 39 4.16 -6.77 -14.26
N LEU A 40 3.70 -7.86 -13.62
CA LEU A 40 4.37 -8.50 -12.49
C LEU A 40 5.76 -9.03 -12.88
N ASN A 41 5.85 -9.75 -13.99
CA ASN A 41 7.14 -10.23 -14.49
C ASN A 41 8.08 -9.06 -14.83
N ARG A 42 7.57 -8.01 -15.48
CA ARG A 42 8.35 -6.82 -15.77
C ARG A 42 8.85 -6.12 -14.50
N ALA A 43 8.06 -6.13 -13.43
CA ALA A 43 8.48 -5.58 -12.14
C ALA A 43 9.70 -6.32 -11.60
N LEU A 44 9.66 -7.67 -11.58
CA LEU A 44 10.81 -8.49 -11.17
C LEU A 44 12.03 -8.26 -12.07
N ASP A 45 11.86 -8.18 -13.40
CA ASP A 45 12.95 -7.89 -14.35
C ASP A 45 13.60 -6.53 -14.10
N LEU A 46 12.87 -5.57 -13.55
CA LEU A 46 13.37 -4.24 -13.17
C LEU A 46 13.90 -4.17 -11.73
N GLY A 47 13.92 -5.29 -11.00
CA GLY A 47 14.43 -5.40 -9.64
C GLY A 47 13.43 -5.00 -8.54
N VAL A 48 12.14 -4.85 -8.86
CA VAL A 48 11.09 -4.70 -7.84
C VAL A 48 10.85 -6.06 -7.20
N THR A 49 11.21 -6.19 -5.93
CA THR A 49 11.03 -7.45 -5.20
C THR A 49 9.71 -7.52 -4.44
N LEU A 50 9.25 -6.42 -3.84
CA LEU A 50 8.05 -6.40 -3.01
C LEU A 50 6.77 -6.36 -3.85
N LEU A 51 6.00 -7.45 -3.82
CA LEU A 51 4.68 -7.60 -4.44
C LEU A 51 3.62 -7.64 -3.34
N ASP A 52 2.72 -6.63 -3.31
CA ASP A 52 1.72 -6.48 -2.27
C ASP A 52 0.32 -6.88 -2.74
N THR A 53 -0.27 -7.87 -2.09
CA THR A 53 -1.63 -8.37 -2.33
C THR A 53 -2.44 -8.49 -1.04
N ALA A 54 -3.61 -9.11 -1.08
CA ALA A 54 -4.45 -9.49 0.05
C ALA A 54 -5.43 -10.60 -0.36
N ASP A 55 -5.87 -11.40 0.61
CA ASP A 55 -6.91 -12.42 0.43
C ASP A 55 -8.25 -11.82 -0.03
N PHE A 56 -8.54 -10.59 0.38
CA PHE A 56 -9.74 -9.86 0.00
C PHE A 56 -9.77 -9.41 -1.46
N TYR A 57 -8.61 -9.19 -2.11
CA TYR A 57 -8.56 -8.64 -3.46
C TYR A 57 -9.07 -9.63 -4.50
N GLY A 58 -10.24 -9.32 -5.08
CA GLY A 58 -10.93 -10.23 -5.98
C GLY A 58 -11.35 -11.55 -5.31
N SER A 59 -11.54 -11.56 -3.97
CA SER A 59 -11.86 -12.77 -3.18
C SER A 59 -10.85 -13.91 -3.39
N GLY A 60 -9.57 -13.57 -3.37
CA GLY A 60 -8.45 -14.51 -3.53
C GLY A 60 -7.86 -14.56 -4.95
N HIS A 61 -8.57 -14.10 -5.97
CA HIS A 61 -8.07 -14.07 -7.35
C HIS A 61 -6.70 -13.37 -7.49
N ASN A 62 -6.46 -12.30 -6.72
CA ASN A 62 -5.21 -11.55 -6.80
C ASN A 62 -4.01 -12.37 -6.31
N GLU A 63 -4.18 -13.17 -5.26
CA GLU A 63 -3.14 -14.07 -4.78
C GLU A 63 -2.87 -15.20 -5.79
N GLU A 64 -3.91 -15.77 -6.42
CA GLU A 64 -3.75 -16.77 -7.48
C GLU A 64 -3.03 -16.18 -8.70
N LEU A 65 -3.33 -14.94 -9.07
CA LEU A 65 -2.68 -14.21 -10.16
C LEU A 65 -1.17 -14.03 -9.89
N ILE A 66 -0.82 -13.62 -8.67
CA ILE A 66 0.58 -13.50 -8.25
C ILE A 66 1.26 -14.85 -8.25
N GLY A 67 0.64 -15.88 -7.68
CA GLY A 67 1.18 -17.24 -7.68
C GLY A 67 1.53 -17.73 -9.09
N ARG A 68 0.65 -17.49 -10.08
CA ARG A 68 0.91 -17.80 -11.49
C ARG A 68 2.08 -16.98 -12.07
N ALA A 69 2.15 -15.69 -11.74
CA ALA A 69 3.17 -14.79 -12.27
C ALA A 69 4.58 -15.12 -11.78
N ILE A 70 4.71 -15.56 -10.52
CA ILE A 70 6.01 -15.86 -9.90
C ILE A 70 6.36 -17.36 -9.96
N ALA A 71 5.55 -18.19 -10.62
CA ALA A 71 5.85 -19.60 -10.83
C ALA A 71 7.22 -19.76 -11.52
N GLY A 72 8.17 -20.44 -10.85
CA GLY A 72 9.56 -20.56 -11.30
C GLY A 72 10.47 -19.38 -11.01
N ARG A 73 9.96 -18.30 -10.36
CA ARG A 73 10.71 -17.09 -9.96
C ARG A 73 10.45 -16.69 -8.50
N ARG A 74 9.95 -17.65 -7.68
CA ARG A 74 9.53 -17.36 -6.29
C ARG A 74 10.62 -16.71 -5.46
N ASP A 75 11.86 -17.08 -5.67
CA ASP A 75 13.02 -16.56 -4.91
C ASP A 75 13.40 -15.12 -5.29
N GLU A 76 12.86 -14.60 -6.42
CA GLU A 76 13.06 -13.20 -6.83
C GLU A 76 12.03 -12.27 -6.19
N ALA A 77 10.94 -12.81 -5.60
CA ALA A 77 9.83 -12.05 -5.07
C ALA A 77 9.77 -12.10 -3.54
N VAL A 78 9.52 -10.95 -2.92
CA VAL A 78 9.03 -10.81 -1.55
C VAL A 78 7.53 -10.63 -1.63
N VAL A 79 6.77 -11.64 -1.26
CA VAL A 79 5.31 -11.62 -1.34
C VAL A 79 4.73 -11.17 -0.01
N ALA A 80 4.02 -10.03 -0.05
CA ALA A 80 3.25 -9.52 1.08
C ALA A 80 1.76 -9.78 0.82
N THR A 81 1.07 -10.45 1.74
CA THR A 81 -0.38 -10.60 1.70
C THR A 81 -1.01 -10.31 3.05
N LYS A 82 -2.34 -10.19 3.08
CA LYS A 82 -3.09 -9.70 4.23
C LYS A 82 -4.32 -10.57 4.48
N PHE A 83 -4.71 -10.69 5.74
CA PHE A 83 -5.97 -11.28 6.21
C PHE A 83 -6.74 -10.26 7.05
N GLY A 84 -7.99 -10.55 7.34
CA GLY A 84 -8.79 -9.76 8.29
C GLY A 84 -10.18 -9.44 7.78
N PHE A 85 -10.37 -9.21 6.48
CA PHE A 85 -11.71 -9.11 5.87
C PHE A 85 -12.28 -10.51 5.65
N ALA A 86 -13.24 -10.91 6.50
CA ALA A 86 -13.82 -12.26 6.49
C ALA A 86 -15.06 -12.39 5.59
N ASN A 87 -15.49 -11.30 4.95
CA ASN A 87 -16.61 -11.25 4.01
C ASN A 87 -16.14 -11.40 2.56
N ARG A 88 -17.07 -11.75 1.67
CA ARG A 88 -16.84 -11.67 0.23
C ARG A 88 -17.11 -10.27 -0.31
N LEU A 89 -16.60 -9.98 -1.49
CA LEU A 89 -16.92 -8.72 -2.18
C LEU A 89 -18.44 -8.58 -2.36
N GLY A 90 -18.95 -7.38 -2.03
CA GLY A 90 -20.39 -7.08 -2.08
C GLY A 90 -21.18 -7.44 -0.82
N GLU A 91 -20.58 -8.12 0.14
CA GLU A 91 -21.20 -8.39 1.44
C GLU A 91 -20.79 -7.31 2.47
N PRO A 92 -21.56 -7.14 3.57
CA PRO A 92 -21.16 -6.26 4.66
C PRO A 92 -19.77 -6.60 5.20
N ILE A 93 -18.97 -5.58 5.50
CA ILE A 93 -17.61 -5.75 5.98
C ILE A 93 -17.63 -6.43 7.35
N VAL A 94 -16.90 -7.53 7.47
CA VAL A 94 -16.65 -8.25 8.72
C VAL A 94 -15.14 -8.36 8.90
N ILE A 95 -14.63 -7.82 10.02
CA ILE A 95 -13.22 -7.94 10.37
C ILE A 95 -13.06 -9.07 11.39
N ARG A 96 -12.07 -9.92 11.21
CA ARG A 96 -11.73 -11.01 12.11
C ARG A 96 -10.23 -11.05 12.39
N GLY A 97 -9.89 -11.05 13.69
CA GLY A 97 -8.53 -11.18 14.19
C GLY A 97 -8.32 -12.39 15.12
N ASP A 98 -9.35 -13.21 15.34
CA ASP A 98 -9.25 -14.37 16.22
C ASP A 98 -8.25 -15.43 15.70
N ALA A 99 -7.60 -16.11 16.63
CA ALA A 99 -6.51 -17.04 16.33
C ALA A 99 -6.88 -18.18 15.37
N ALA A 100 -8.13 -18.66 15.41
CA ALA A 100 -8.59 -19.71 14.49
C ALA A 100 -8.68 -19.19 13.07
N TYR A 101 -9.21 -17.98 12.87
CA TYR A 101 -9.32 -17.34 11.56
C TYR A 101 -7.94 -16.97 10.99
N VAL A 102 -7.03 -16.44 11.82
CA VAL A 102 -5.65 -16.13 11.39
C VAL A 102 -4.99 -17.35 10.75
N ARG A 103 -5.05 -18.51 11.41
CA ARG A 103 -4.47 -19.77 10.88
C ARG A 103 -5.17 -20.22 9.61
N GLN A 104 -6.50 -20.19 9.57
CA GLN A 104 -7.31 -20.60 8.41
C GLN A 104 -7.00 -19.72 7.18
N ALA A 105 -6.94 -18.40 7.38
CA ALA A 105 -6.66 -17.43 6.31
C ALA A 105 -5.24 -17.63 5.73
N CYS A 106 -4.23 -17.84 6.59
CA CYS A 106 -2.87 -18.13 6.15
C CYS A 106 -2.79 -19.37 5.27
N GLU A 107 -3.41 -20.47 5.69
CA GLU A 107 -3.44 -21.71 4.90
C GLU A 107 -4.14 -21.52 3.53
N ALA A 108 -5.19 -20.70 3.50
CA ALA A 108 -5.87 -20.38 2.26
C ALA A 108 -5.00 -19.53 1.33
N SER A 109 -4.29 -18.54 1.87
CA SER A 109 -3.35 -17.70 1.12
C SER A 109 -2.18 -18.50 0.56
N LEU A 110 -1.58 -19.39 1.35
CA LEU A 110 -0.50 -20.29 0.88
C LEU A 110 -0.94 -21.14 -0.30
N ARG A 111 -2.16 -21.71 -0.25
CA ARG A 111 -2.70 -22.51 -1.37
C ARG A 111 -2.88 -21.67 -2.64
N ARG A 112 -3.41 -20.44 -2.53
CA ARG A 112 -3.62 -19.55 -3.69
C ARG A 112 -2.33 -19.04 -4.28
N LEU A 113 -1.36 -18.68 -3.43
CA LEU A 113 -0.02 -18.25 -3.85
C LEU A 113 0.83 -19.39 -4.41
N GLY A 114 0.46 -20.66 -4.13
CA GLY A 114 1.19 -21.84 -4.62
C GLY A 114 2.57 -22.02 -4.00
N GLY A 115 2.80 -21.46 -2.80
CA GLY A 115 4.07 -21.49 -2.09
C GLY A 115 3.97 -22.16 -0.71
N ASP A 116 5.11 -22.39 -0.09
CA ASP A 116 5.25 -22.97 1.25
C ASP A 116 5.36 -21.91 2.36
N HIS A 117 5.63 -20.66 1.99
CA HIS A 117 5.73 -19.55 2.93
C HIS A 117 5.25 -18.21 2.33
N ILE A 118 4.89 -17.30 3.22
CA ILE A 118 4.59 -15.88 2.96
C ILE A 118 5.74 -15.07 3.56
N ASP A 119 6.32 -14.12 2.80
CA ASP A 119 7.44 -13.33 3.29
C ASP A 119 7.01 -12.26 4.30
N LEU A 120 5.86 -11.61 4.05
CA LEU A 120 5.30 -10.59 4.95
C LEU A 120 3.78 -10.75 5.06
N TYR A 121 3.30 -11.05 6.26
CA TYR A 121 1.89 -11.31 6.52
C TYR A 121 1.28 -10.21 7.38
N TYR A 122 0.28 -9.52 6.85
CA TYR A 122 -0.37 -8.40 7.51
C TYR A 122 -1.71 -8.76 8.10
N GLN A 123 -2.02 -8.21 9.28
CA GLN A 123 -3.42 -7.97 9.63
C GLN A 123 -3.93 -6.73 8.87
N HIS A 124 -4.90 -6.91 7.96
CA HIS A 124 -5.38 -5.88 7.04
C HIS A 124 -6.10 -4.73 7.74
N ARG A 125 -6.87 -5.05 8.79
CA ARG A 125 -7.50 -4.10 9.73
C ARG A 125 -7.51 -4.71 11.12
N VAL A 126 -7.30 -3.88 12.12
CA VAL A 126 -7.37 -4.31 13.52
C VAL A 126 -8.81 -4.68 13.87
N ASP A 127 -9.01 -5.86 14.41
CA ASP A 127 -10.31 -6.31 14.91
C ASP A 127 -10.60 -5.65 16.25
N PRO A 128 -11.66 -4.82 16.37
CA PRO A 128 -11.97 -4.14 17.62
C PRO A 128 -12.49 -5.09 18.71
N GLN A 129 -12.86 -6.32 18.37
CA GLN A 129 -13.42 -7.31 19.28
C GLN A 129 -12.37 -8.30 19.83
N VAL A 130 -11.17 -8.34 19.21
CA VAL A 130 -10.09 -9.26 19.58
C VAL A 130 -8.89 -8.47 20.05
N PRO A 131 -8.33 -8.73 21.25
CA PRO A 131 -7.09 -8.10 21.67
C PRO A 131 -5.99 -8.33 20.64
N ILE A 132 -5.25 -7.27 20.31
CA ILE A 132 -4.18 -7.35 19.31
C ILE A 132 -3.13 -8.40 19.66
N GLU A 133 -2.92 -8.62 20.96
CA GLU A 133 -1.99 -9.61 21.49
C GLU A 133 -2.39 -11.04 21.10
N GLU A 134 -3.69 -11.35 21.06
CA GLU A 134 -4.20 -12.66 20.62
C GLU A 134 -3.93 -12.85 19.12
N THR A 135 -4.26 -11.85 18.32
CA THR A 135 -4.03 -11.88 16.85
C THR A 135 -2.55 -12.07 16.56
N VAL A 136 -1.69 -11.22 17.14
CA VAL A 136 -0.24 -11.28 16.90
C VAL A 136 0.37 -12.56 17.49
N GLY A 137 -0.14 -13.06 18.60
CA GLY A 137 0.24 -14.38 19.15
C GLY A 137 0.02 -15.49 18.14
N ALA A 138 -1.16 -15.54 17.49
CA ALA A 138 -1.46 -16.52 16.45
C ALA A 138 -0.59 -16.33 15.18
N MET A 139 -0.29 -15.10 14.80
CA MET A 139 0.63 -14.80 13.70
C MET A 139 2.06 -15.27 14.03
N ALA A 140 2.52 -15.09 15.27
CA ALA A 140 3.84 -15.53 15.73
C ALA A 140 3.98 -17.06 15.68
N GLU A 141 2.91 -17.81 15.98
CA GLU A 141 2.91 -19.27 15.79
C GLU A 141 3.12 -19.67 14.33
N LEU A 142 2.58 -18.91 13.37
CA LEU A 142 2.81 -19.12 11.95
C LEU A 142 4.28 -18.87 11.55
N VAL A 143 4.94 -17.89 12.20
CA VAL A 143 6.38 -17.66 12.03
C VAL A 143 7.18 -18.85 12.56
N GLN A 144 6.86 -19.32 13.76
CA GLN A 144 7.50 -20.49 14.37
C GLN A 144 7.32 -21.75 13.52
N ALA A 145 6.17 -21.89 12.85
CA ALA A 145 5.88 -22.99 11.93
C ALA A 145 6.57 -22.84 10.56
N GLY A 146 7.28 -21.75 10.30
CA GLY A 146 7.95 -21.47 9.02
C GLY A 146 7.01 -21.10 7.86
N LYS A 147 5.72 -20.88 8.14
CA LYS A 147 4.71 -20.48 7.14
C LYS A 147 4.72 -19.00 6.80
N VAL A 148 5.22 -18.18 7.70
CA VAL A 148 5.35 -16.73 7.58
C VAL A 148 6.76 -16.36 8.01
N ARG A 149 7.39 -15.41 7.32
CA ARG A 149 8.74 -14.93 7.68
C ARG A 149 8.68 -13.68 8.55
N HIS A 150 7.86 -12.70 8.18
CA HIS A 150 7.75 -11.43 8.87
C HIS A 150 6.29 -11.03 9.06
N LEU A 151 6.03 -10.31 10.16
CA LEU A 151 4.70 -9.82 10.51
C LEU A 151 4.55 -8.34 10.20
N GLY A 152 3.34 -7.95 9.81
CA GLY A 152 2.98 -6.55 9.58
C GLY A 152 1.57 -6.22 10.09
N LEU A 153 1.32 -4.93 10.25
CA LEU A 153 0.00 -4.38 10.53
C LEU A 153 -0.40 -3.38 9.45
N SER A 154 -1.69 -3.18 9.26
CA SER A 154 -2.20 -2.15 8.35
C SER A 154 -3.21 -1.25 9.07
N GLU A 155 -3.05 0.09 8.90
CA GLU A 155 -3.93 1.11 9.48
C GLU A 155 -4.09 0.99 11.00
N ALA A 156 -3.04 0.55 11.71
CA ALA A 156 -3.00 0.45 13.16
C ALA A 156 -2.52 1.76 13.79
N GLY A 157 -3.11 2.15 14.92
CA GLY A 157 -2.72 3.30 15.72
C GLY A 157 -1.48 3.03 16.58
N ALA A 158 -0.87 4.09 17.07
CA ALA A 158 0.41 4.07 17.79
C ALA A 158 0.42 3.12 19.01
N GLU A 159 -0.64 3.16 19.82
CA GLU A 159 -0.76 2.27 21.00
C GLU A 159 -0.87 0.80 20.59
N THR A 160 -1.71 0.50 19.59
CA THR A 160 -1.90 -0.86 19.08
C THR A 160 -0.59 -1.42 18.50
N ILE A 161 0.19 -0.58 17.79
CA ILE A 161 1.50 -0.97 17.26
C ILE A 161 2.46 -1.35 18.39
N ARG A 162 2.53 -0.57 19.48
CA ARG A 162 3.40 -0.87 20.63
C ARG A 162 3.02 -2.19 21.29
N ARG A 163 1.74 -2.43 21.52
CA ARG A 163 1.21 -3.66 22.11
C ARG A 163 1.50 -4.87 21.23
N ALA A 164 1.27 -4.74 19.93
CA ALA A 164 1.55 -5.78 18.94
C ALA A 164 3.04 -6.14 18.91
N HIS A 165 3.91 -5.12 18.83
CA HIS A 165 5.36 -5.29 18.76
C HIS A 165 5.94 -5.91 20.04
N ALA A 166 5.31 -5.69 21.20
CA ALA A 166 5.71 -6.31 22.45
C ALA A 166 5.45 -7.84 22.48
N VAL A 167 4.50 -8.35 21.69
CA VAL A 167 4.21 -9.79 21.56
C VAL A 167 5.20 -10.47 20.61
N HIS A 168 5.40 -9.86 19.43
CA HIS A 168 6.33 -10.32 18.40
C HIS A 168 6.79 -9.13 17.55
N PRO A 169 8.06 -9.08 17.11
CA PRO A 169 8.53 -8.01 16.24
C PRO A 169 7.64 -7.82 15.01
N ILE A 170 7.15 -6.60 14.83
CA ILE A 170 6.44 -6.16 13.63
C ILE A 170 7.48 -5.55 12.68
N ALA A 171 7.58 -6.10 11.48
CA ALA A 171 8.54 -5.64 10.47
C ALA A 171 8.04 -4.42 9.70
N ALA A 172 6.74 -4.35 9.43
CA ALA A 172 6.17 -3.29 8.60
C ALA A 172 4.81 -2.81 9.08
N LEU A 173 4.59 -1.51 8.94
CA LEU A 173 3.25 -0.89 8.99
C LEU A 173 2.86 -0.42 7.59
N GLN A 174 1.72 -0.88 7.10
CA GLN A 174 1.14 -0.39 5.86
C GLN A 174 0.03 0.62 6.14
N SER A 175 0.18 1.87 5.69
CA SER A 175 -0.82 2.93 5.85
C SER A 175 -0.91 3.82 4.63
N GLU A 176 -2.06 4.49 4.42
CA GLU A 176 -2.17 5.48 3.37
C GLU A 176 -1.24 6.66 3.65
N TRP A 177 -0.30 6.93 2.74
CA TRP A 177 0.59 8.08 2.84
C TRP A 177 0.85 8.68 1.47
N SER A 178 0.55 9.94 1.34
CA SER A 178 0.71 10.72 0.12
C SER A 178 0.69 12.21 0.45
N LEU A 179 0.91 13.07 -0.53
CA LEU A 179 0.69 14.52 -0.38
C LEU A 179 -0.74 14.87 0.09
N TRP A 180 -1.72 13.97 -0.16
CA TRP A 180 -3.11 14.16 0.25
C TRP A 180 -3.49 13.50 1.58
N THR A 181 -2.68 12.59 2.09
CA THR A 181 -2.95 11.87 3.34
C THR A 181 -1.68 11.81 4.16
N ARG A 182 -1.66 12.53 5.27
CA ARG A 182 -0.48 12.71 6.12
C ARG A 182 -0.79 12.45 7.61
N ASP A 183 -1.89 11.77 7.89
CA ASP A 183 -2.39 11.56 9.26
C ASP A 183 -1.39 10.81 10.14
N LEU A 184 -0.68 9.82 9.57
CA LEU A 184 0.29 9.01 10.31
C LEU A 184 1.53 9.78 10.78
N GLU A 185 1.82 10.97 10.23
CA GLU A 185 3.05 11.71 10.51
C GLU A 185 3.15 12.19 11.96
N ALA A 186 2.00 12.46 12.62
CA ALA A 186 1.97 13.04 13.96
C ALA A 186 2.36 12.04 15.06
N GLU A 187 1.86 10.82 15.00
CA GLU A 187 2.00 9.83 16.09
C GLU A 187 2.54 8.49 15.59
N VAL A 188 2.00 7.97 14.50
CA VAL A 188 2.27 6.61 14.04
C VAL A 188 3.68 6.46 13.47
N ALA A 189 4.11 7.37 12.60
CA ALA A 189 5.45 7.30 12.00
C ALA A 189 6.58 7.46 13.03
N PRO A 190 6.50 8.37 14.02
CA PRO A 190 7.46 8.41 15.13
C PRO A 190 7.57 7.10 15.89
N VAL A 191 6.43 6.45 16.21
CA VAL A 191 6.40 5.15 16.91
C VAL A 191 7.01 4.04 16.05
N CYS A 192 6.72 3.99 14.76
CA CYS A 192 7.35 3.02 13.87
C CYS A 192 8.87 3.16 13.86
N ARG A 193 9.39 4.38 13.77
CA ARG A 193 10.83 4.64 13.80
C ARG A 193 11.48 4.27 15.12
N GLU A 194 10.84 4.58 16.25
CA GLU A 194 11.31 4.19 17.58
C GLU A 194 11.45 2.67 17.71
N LEU A 195 10.54 1.91 17.11
CA LEU A 195 10.50 0.44 17.19
C LEU A 195 11.25 -0.25 16.03
N GLY A 196 11.86 0.51 15.10
CA GLY A 196 12.54 -0.06 13.93
C GLY A 196 11.59 -0.71 12.91
N ILE A 197 10.33 -0.28 12.86
CA ILE A 197 9.29 -0.77 11.95
C ILE A 197 9.36 0.03 10.65
N GLY A 198 9.47 -0.65 9.50
CA GLY A 198 9.41 -0.01 8.19
C GLY A 198 7.99 0.42 7.82
N MET A 199 7.86 1.45 7.01
CA MET A 199 6.57 1.99 6.58
C MET A 199 6.32 1.71 5.11
N VAL A 200 5.12 1.19 4.79
CA VAL A 200 4.70 0.84 3.43
C VAL A 200 3.52 1.72 3.02
N PRO A 201 3.79 2.89 2.39
CA PRO A 201 2.75 3.78 1.89
C PRO A 201 1.93 3.13 0.78
N PHE A 202 0.63 2.90 1.01
CA PHE A 202 -0.29 2.59 -0.07
C PHE A 202 -0.98 3.86 -0.59
N SER A 203 -1.50 3.80 -1.82
CA SER A 203 -2.09 4.95 -2.54
C SER A 203 -1.18 6.20 -2.56
N PRO A 204 0.15 6.09 -2.76
CA PRO A 204 1.07 7.22 -2.72
C PRO A 204 0.80 8.27 -3.81
N LEU A 205 0.03 7.90 -4.84
CA LEU A 205 -0.43 8.78 -5.93
C LEU A 205 -1.86 9.32 -5.73
N GLY A 206 -2.38 9.30 -4.50
CA GLY A 206 -3.76 9.77 -4.23
C GLY A 206 -4.78 9.07 -5.11
N ARG A 207 -4.68 7.74 -5.26
CA ARG A 207 -5.52 6.91 -6.14
C ARG A 207 -5.49 7.33 -7.61
N GLY A 208 -4.37 7.91 -8.05
CA GLY A 208 -4.12 8.35 -9.41
C GLY A 208 -4.40 9.83 -9.67
N PHE A 209 -5.08 10.56 -8.79
CA PHE A 209 -5.34 11.99 -8.99
C PHE A 209 -4.10 12.87 -8.89
N LEU A 210 -3.14 12.51 -8.04
CA LEU A 210 -1.83 13.20 -7.94
C LEU A 210 -0.95 13.04 -9.20
N THR A 211 -1.41 12.29 -10.20
CA THR A 211 -0.72 12.23 -11.50
C THR A 211 -1.11 13.35 -12.46
N GLY A 212 -2.15 14.14 -12.14
CA GLY A 212 -2.74 15.13 -13.06
C GLY A 212 -3.56 14.53 -14.23
N ARG A 213 -3.72 13.19 -14.31
CA ARG A 213 -4.41 12.51 -15.42
C ARG A 213 -5.93 12.47 -15.29
N TYR A 214 -6.44 12.72 -14.12
CA TYR A 214 -7.89 12.69 -13.83
C TYR A 214 -8.36 14.08 -13.41
N SER A 215 -9.35 14.59 -14.12
CA SER A 215 -10.01 15.86 -13.82
C SER A 215 -11.46 15.68 -13.35
N SER A 216 -12.01 14.47 -13.47
CA SER A 216 -13.35 14.13 -12.97
C SER A 216 -13.45 12.64 -12.65
N VAL A 217 -14.53 12.24 -11.97
CA VAL A 217 -14.89 10.84 -11.75
C VAL A 217 -15.83 10.26 -12.80
N GLU A 218 -16.35 11.08 -13.71
CA GLU A 218 -17.37 10.70 -14.69
C GLU A 218 -16.88 9.63 -15.67
N GLY A 219 -15.62 9.68 -16.07
CA GLY A 219 -15.00 8.69 -16.97
C GLY A 219 -14.52 7.40 -16.28
N LEU A 220 -14.75 7.25 -14.99
CA LEU A 220 -14.37 6.04 -14.26
C LEU A 220 -15.44 4.96 -14.43
N ALA A 221 -15.01 3.69 -14.45
CA ALA A 221 -15.91 2.55 -14.56
C ALA A 221 -16.97 2.52 -13.45
N GLU A 222 -18.13 1.92 -13.74
CA GLU A 222 -19.11 1.60 -12.71
C GLU A 222 -18.48 0.64 -11.69
N GLY A 223 -18.63 0.94 -10.39
CA GLY A 223 -17.96 0.17 -9.33
C GLY A 223 -16.51 0.58 -9.02
N ASP A 224 -15.96 1.59 -9.69
CA ASP A 224 -14.68 2.16 -9.30
C ASP A 224 -14.80 2.84 -7.93
N VAL A 225 -13.97 2.41 -6.99
CA VAL A 225 -14.02 2.85 -5.58
C VAL A 225 -13.85 4.37 -5.41
N ARG A 226 -13.24 5.05 -6.38
CA ARG A 226 -13.04 6.50 -6.34
C ARG A 226 -14.35 7.30 -6.48
N ARG A 227 -15.38 6.71 -7.12
CA ARG A 227 -16.68 7.39 -7.34
C ARG A 227 -17.44 7.69 -6.06
N THR A 228 -17.17 6.95 -4.99
CA THR A 228 -17.89 7.07 -3.71
C THR A 228 -17.05 7.73 -2.61
N GLN A 229 -15.81 8.08 -2.88
CA GLN A 229 -14.95 8.66 -1.85
C GLN A 229 -15.17 10.17 -1.70
N PRO A 230 -15.29 10.68 -0.46
CA PRO A 230 -15.57 12.09 -0.19
C PRO A 230 -14.57 13.07 -0.81
N ARG A 231 -13.31 12.66 -0.95
CA ARG A 231 -12.23 13.46 -1.53
C ARG A 231 -12.44 13.77 -3.01
N PHE A 232 -13.20 12.94 -3.70
CA PHE A 232 -13.53 13.08 -5.13
C PHE A 232 -14.97 13.52 -5.37
N ALA A 233 -15.74 13.77 -4.32
CA ALA A 233 -17.09 14.31 -4.42
C ALA A 233 -17.08 15.77 -4.88
N ASP A 234 -18.23 16.22 -5.37
CA ASP A 234 -18.44 17.58 -5.88
C ASP A 234 -17.95 18.67 -4.93
N GLY A 235 -17.24 19.65 -5.46
CA GLY A 235 -16.64 20.77 -4.73
C GLY A 235 -15.34 20.40 -3.99
N ASN A 236 -15.17 19.18 -3.51
CA ASN A 236 -13.89 18.72 -2.93
C ASN A 236 -12.88 18.43 -4.03
N LEU A 237 -13.32 17.76 -5.10
CA LEU A 237 -12.48 17.44 -6.23
C LEU A 237 -11.85 18.69 -6.84
N ASP A 238 -12.63 19.74 -7.11
CA ASP A 238 -12.12 20.99 -7.70
C ASP A 238 -11.03 21.64 -6.85
N ARG A 239 -11.22 21.68 -5.52
CA ARG A 239 -10.22 22.19 -4.59
C ARG A 239 -8.93 21.37 -4.62
N ASN A 240 -9.06 20.04 -4.65
CA ASN A 240 -7.92 19.12 -4.69
C ASN A 240 -7.19 19.20 -6.03
N LEU A 241 -7.90 19.38 -7.14
CA LEU A 241 -7.31 19.59 -8.47
C LEU A 241 -6.53 20.92 -8.57
N ALA A 242 -6.97 21.96 -7.88
CA ALA A 242 -6.21 23.22 -7.82
C ALA A 242 -4.84 23.02 -7.13
N ILE A 243 -4.75 22.10 -6.17
CA ILE A 243 -3.48 21.70 -5.55
C ILE A 243 -2.63 20.92 -6.56
N VAL A 244 -3.24 19.98 -7.31
CA VAL A 244 -2.53 19.20 -8.34
C VAL A 244 -1.95 20.09 -9.41
N ALA A 245 -2.65 21.14 -9.84
CA ALA A 245 -2.13 22.11 -10.82
C ALA A 245 -0.86 22.80 -10.35
N LYS A 246 -0.77 23.19 -9.06
CA LYS A 246 0.46 23.76 -8.48
C LYS A 246 1.61 22.76 -8.44
N LEU A 247 1.31 21.49 -8.13
CA LEU A 247 2.31 20.40 -8.15
C LEU A 247 2.79 20.13 -9.58
N GLU A 248 1.93 20.27 -10.60
CA GLU A 248 2.28 20.13 -12.02
C GLU A 248 3.26 21.22 -12.48
N GLU A 249 3.07 22.47 -12.02
CA GLU A 249 4.04 23.55 -12.29
C GLU A 249 5.42 23.22 -11.72
N LEU A 250 5.50 22.74 -10.48
CA LEU A 250 6.76 22.32 -9.84
C LEU A 250 7.39 21.12 -10.55
N ALA A 251 6.60 20.12 -10.92
CA ALA A 251 7.06 18.95 -11.66
C ALA A 251 7.63 19.35 -13.03
N THR A 252 6.94 20.24 -13.76
CA THR A 252 7.37 20.77 -15.04
C THR A 252 8.69 21.52 -14.92
N ALA A 253 8.84 22.37 -13.92
CA ALA A 253 10.09 23.12 -13.67
C ALA A 253 11.27 22.17 -13.37
N LYS A 254 10.99 21.00 -12.76
CA LYS A 254 11.99 19.97 -12.46
C LYS A 254 12.20 18.96 -13.60
N GLY A 255 11.42 19.03 -14.68
CA GLY A 255 11.51 18.13 -15.83
C GLY A 255 11.01 16.71 -15.58
N VAL A 256 10.07 16.54 -14.64
CA VAL A 256 9.46 15.25 -14.25
C VAL A 256 7.95 15.30 -14.37
N THR A 257 7.27 14.13 -14.29
CA THR A 257 5.80 14.11 -14.21
C THR A 257 5.31 14.41 -12.79
N THR A 258 4.08 14.89 -12.66
CA THR A 258 3.46 15.17 -11.35
C THR A 258 3.40 13.92 -10.48
N GLY A 259 3.11 12.76 -11.08
CA GLY A 259 3.14 11.47 -10.38
C GLY A 259 4.53 11.09 -9.87
N GLN A 260 5.57 11.35 -10.66
CA GLN A 260 6.97 11.13 -10.24
C GLN A 260 7.36 12.06 -9.10
N LEU A 261 6.95 13.34 -9.15
CA LEU A 261 7.20 14.29 -8.07
C LEU A 261 6.53 13.84 -6.77
N ALA A 262 5.26 13.40 -6.84
CA ALA A 262 4.53 12.89 -5.69
C ALA A 262 5.17 11.62 -5.09
N LEU A 263 5.64 10.68 -5.92
CA LEU A 263 6.35 9.49 -5.46
C LEU A 263 7.71 9.84 -4.83
N ALA A 264 8.49 10.72 -5.48
CA ALA A 264 9.77 11.17 -4.95
C ALA A 264 9.60 11.82 -3.58
N TRP A 265 8.53 12.63 -3.38
CA TRP A 265 8.22 13.21 -2.08
C TRP A 265 7.98 12.14 -1.00
N VAL A 266 7.20 11.09 -1.29
CA VAL A 266 6.96 9.98 -0.35
C VAL A 266 8.26 9.24 -0.05
N GLN A 267 9.08 8.97 -1.07
CA GLN A 267 10.37 8.26 -0.93
C GLN A 267 11.38 9.04 -0.07
N HIS A 268 11.30 10.39 -0.07
CA HIS A 268 12.14 11.25 0.76
C HIS A 268 11.68 11.37 2.23
N ARG A 269 10.60 10.69 2.61
CA ARG A 269 10.18 10.67 4.02
C ARG A 269 11.09 9.85 4.93
N GLY A 270 11.92 8.95 4.39
CA GLY A 270 12.92 8.17 5.14
C GLY A 270 13.38 6.93 4.37
N GLU A 271 14.53 6.38 4.77
CA GLU A 271 15.06 5.11 4.25
C GLU A 271 14.23 3.91 4.73
N ASP A 272 13.38 4.12 5.73
CA ASP A 272 12.42 3.20 6.32
C ASP A 272 11.07 3.20 5.58
N VAL A 273 10.95 3.94 4.45
CA VAL A 273 9.69 4.14 3.72
C VAL A 273 9.75 3.48 2.34
N VAL A 274 8.88 2.50 2.09
CA VAL A 274 8.81 1.73 0.84
C VAL A 274 7.41 1.87 0.24
N PRO A 275 7.15 2.85 -0.64
CA PRO A 275 5.83 3.03 -1.25
C PRO A 275 5.50 1.90 -2.24
N ILE A 276 4.20 1.58 -2.34
CA ILE A 276 3.67 0.55 -3.22
C ILE A 276 2.65 1.13 -4.23
N PRO A 277 3.09 2.01 -5.16
CA PRO A 277 2.18 2.51 -6.20
C PRO A 277 1.63 1.35 -7.03
N GLY A 278 0.29 1.32 -7.16
CA GLY A 278 -0.40 0.27 -7.92
C GLY A 278 -0.48 0.61 -9.41
N THR A 279 -0.18 -0.38 -10.25
CA THR A 279 -0.44 -0.30 -11.70
C THR A 279 -0.57 -1.70 -12.31
N ARG A 280 -1.35 -1.81 -13.39
CA ARG A 280 -1.46 -2.99 -14.24
C ARG A 280 -0.85 -2.78 -15.63
N ARG A 281 -0.04 -1.72 -15.81
CA ARG A 281 0.58 -1.37 -17.10
C ARG A 281 2.07 -1.13 -16.94
N GLN A 282 2.88 -1.83 -17.74
CA GLN A 282 4.34 -1.74 -17.70
C GLN A 282 4.86 -0.30 -17.84
N ARG A 283 4.28 0.51 -18.74
CA ARG A 283 4.69 1.91 -18.91
C ARG A 283 4.56 2.74 -17.64
N TYR A 284 3.51 2.51 -16.83
CA TYR A 284 3.32 3.23 -15.59
C TYR A 284 4.18 2.67 -14.45
N LEU A 285 4.49 1.37 -14.49
CA LEU A 285 5.48 0.77 -13.62
C LEU A 285 6.85 1.44 -13.83
N GLU A 286 7.30 1.54 -15.08
CA GLU A 286 8.58 2.17 -15.44
C GLU A 286 8.59 3.67 -15.08
N GLU A 287 7.50 4.38 -15.35
CA GLU A 287 7.34 5.78 -14.94
C GLU A 287 7.43 5.96 -13.41
N ASN A 288 6.76 5.09 -12.64
CA ASN A 288 6.80 5.13 -11.18
C ASN A 288 8.19 4.83 -10.63
N LEU A 289 8.91 3.84 -11.21
CA LEU A 289 10.26 3.48 -10.80
C LEU A 289 11.27 4.58 -11.10
N ALA A 290 11.07 5.34 -12.16
CA ALA A 290 11.95 6.46 -12.48
C ALA A 290 11.95 7.55 -11.40
N ALA A 291 10.92 7.60 -10.54
CA ALA A 291 10.89 8.50 -9.39
C ALA A 291 12.02 8.22 -8.37
N LEU A 292 12.57 7.01 -8.32
CA LEU A 292 13.71 6.64 -7.46
C LEU A 292 15.00 7.44 -7.78
N SER A 293 15.11 7.96 -9.01
CA SER A 293 16.27 8.74 -9.45
C SER A 293 16.10 10.25 -9.21
N ILE A 294 14.96 10.69 -8.70
CA ILE A 294 14.68 12.12 -8.48
C ILE A 294 15.24 12.54 -7.13
N GLU A 295 16.19 13.44 -7.17
CA GLU A 295 16.69 14.10 -5.97
C GLU A 295 15.86 15.36 -5.69
N LEU A 296 15.34 15.45 -4.46
CA LEU A 296 14.63 16.64 -3.98
C LEU A 296 15.50 17.37 -2.96
N THR A 297 15.78 18.66 -3.21
CA THR A 297 16.46 19.50 -2.25
C THR A 297 15.52 19.93 -1.12
N ALA A 298 16.05 20.55 -0.06
CA ALA A 298 15.23 21.08 1.01
C ALA A 298 14.24 22.16 0.49
N GLU A 299 14.66 22.96 -0.50
CA GLU A 299 13.84 23.96 -1.16
C GLU A 299 12.72 23.30 -1.98
N ASP A 300 13.03 22.23 -2.72
CA ASP A 300 12.00 21.45 -3.45
C ASP A 300 10.95 20.89 -2.49
N LEU A 301 11.38 20.28 -1.39
CA LEU A 301 10.47 19.71 -0.40
C LEU A 301 9.58 20.81 0.22
N ALA A 302 10.15 21.96 0.57
CA ALA A 302 9.40 23.08 1.10
C ALA A 302 8.39 23.64 0.09
N ALA A 303 8.77 23.76 -1.19
CA ALA A 303 7.88 24.20 -2.26
C ALA A 303 6.72 23.24 -2.50
N ILE A 304 7.00 21.92 -2.51
CA ILE A 304 5.97 20.87 -2.65
C ILE A 304 4.98 20.93 -1.48
N GLU A 305 5.46 21.06 -0.25
CA GLU A 305 4.59 21.14 0.93
C GLU A 305 3.77 22.43 0.97
N ALA A 306 4.34 23.55 0.50
CA ALA A 306 3.61 24.80 0.34
C ALA A 306 2.55 24.76 -0.78
N ALA A 307 2.77 23.96 -1.84
CA ALA A 307 1.81 23.73 -2.91
C ALA A 307 0.64 22.84 -2.48
N ALA A 308 0.90 21.89 -1.56
CA ALA A 308 -0.08 20.93 -1.04
C ALA A 308 -0.21 21.01 0.50
N PRO A 309 -0.66 22.14 1.06
CA PRO A 309 -0.82 22.28 2.50
C PRO A 309 -1.87 21.28 3.03
N ARG A 310 -1.53 20.59 4.10
CA ARG A 310 -2.34 19.51 4.68
C ARG A 310 -3.78 19.95 4.98
N GLU A 311 -3.96 21.13 5.52
CA GLU A 311 -5.24 21.73 5.92
C GLU A 311 -6.11 22.17 4.72
N GLN A 312 -5.56 22.22 3.52
CA GLN A 312 -6.28 22.58 2.30
C GLN A 312 -6.84 21.38 1.54
N ILE A 313 -6.46 20.16 1.92
CA ILE A 313 -6.99 18.96 1.31
C ILE A 313 -8.46 18.78 1.67
N ALA A 314 -9.33 18.82 0.67
CA ALA A 314 -10.77 18.77 0.86
C ALA A 314 -11.29 17.34 0.88
N GLY A 315 -12.21 17.06 1.81
CA GLY A 315 -12.85 15.76 1.98
C GLY A 315 -12.00 14.74 2.74
N ALA A 316 -12.68 13.86 3.48
CA ALA A 316 -12.04 12.74 4.15
C ALA A 316 -11.54 11.70 3.13
N ARG A 317 -10.51 10.92 3.51
CA ARG A 317 -9.96 9.86 2.64
C ARG A 317 -10.91 8.69 2.41
N TYR A 318 -11.83 8.47 3.34
CA TYR A 318 -12.88 7.46 3.30
C TYR A 318 -14.21 8.06 3.75
N ASP A 319 -15.32 7.40 3.41
CA ASP A 319 -16.60 7.64 4.03
C ASP A 319 -16.59 7.26 5.53
N GLU A 320 -17.63 7.68 6.28
CA GLU A 320 -17.67 7.51 7.73
C GLU A 320 -17.61 6.03 8.16
N SER A 321 -18.26 5.15 7.39
CA SER A 321 -18.27 3.70 7.69
C SER A 321 -16.89 3.09 7.52
N SER A 322 -16.19 3.42 6.45
CA SER A 322 -14.84 2.94 6.15
C SER A 322 -13.78 3.53 7.09
N LEU A 323 -13.97 4.78 7.56
CA LEU A 323 -13.12 5.38 8.60
C LEU A 323 -13.20 4.63 9.92
N GLY A 324 -14.35 4.00 10.23
CA GLY A 324 -14.52 3.16 11.41
C GLY A 324 -13.59 1.93 11.46
N PHE A 325 -13.01 1.53 10.31
CA PHE A 325 -12.05 0.42 10.23
C PHE A 325 -10.58 0.86 10.35
N VAL A 326 -10.32 2.16 10.47
CA VAL A 326 -8.99 2.71 10.74
C VAL A 326 -8.81 2.76 12.25
N ASN A 327 -7.86 2.00 12.77
CA ASN A 327 -7.52 2.04 14.19
C ASN A 327 -6.73 3.32 14.48
N ARG A 328 -7.19 4.11 15.46
CA ARG A 328 -6.59 5.40 15.86
C ARG A 328 -6.21 5.40 17.32
#